data_28e183d0d1a90c906ca9cccfe72d35d9
#
_entry.id   28e183d0d1a90c906ca9cccfe72d35d9
#
_cell.length_a   1.000
_cell.length_b   1.000
_cell.length_c   1.000
_cell.angle_alpha   90.00
_cell.angle_beta   90.00
_cell.angle_gamma   90.00
#
_symmetry.space_group_name_H-M   'P 1'
#
loop_
_entity.id
_entity.type
_entity.pdbx_description
1 polymer ?
#
loop_
_entity_poly.entity_id
_entity_poly.type
_entity_poly.pdbx_seq_one_letter_code
_entity_poly.pdbx_strand_id
1 'polypeptide(L)'
;MSDADDAIPRVPDGRREDWLNRTVVGAGLTSALGDFCYETTTVILPGFLAALGAPAAALGIIEGIADAVASFAKMGAGYIADRFGHRKLLVLVGYGMTPLGQALIALAFGWPLILLGRIVSWFGKGLRGPLRDVIIVQTITPETRGRAFGFHRATDTLGAVVGPLLGVALLGWAQGLGWTDATGPFRLVFWLTLIPGFLAVVAFLTLVRDPEHSPNPALQLVSTLRSLPIRFKRYLAAIGLFGIGDFSHSLLILAATQLLTPSLGAIRAAQVAGVLYVWRNIVQVVASYPIGAVADRCGHLPILIIGYMLGVATALLTALAFALNANQLVILGMIFFVAGLYVAVQEALESTVTAEMVSQDTLATSYGALGIVNGAAKFVSSAAVGVLWSALSPTFSFSIAAVLMAAGTLALVRSR
;
A
#
# COMPACT_ATOMS: atom_id res chain seq x y z
N MET A 1 -41.03 26.86 -9.11
CA MET A 1 -41.30 25.48 -9.56
C MET A 1 -40.62 25.33 -10.90
N SER A 2 -39.45 24.82 -10.89
CA SER A 2 -38.73 24.31 -12.08
C SER A 2 -37.67 23.36 -11.55
N ASP A 3 -37.91 22.10 -11.84
CA ASP A 3 -37.06 20.96 -11.47
C ASP A 3 -35.70 21.07 -12.19
N ALA A 4 -34.63 21.30 -11.44
CA ALA A 4 -33.30 21.07 -11.87
C ALA A 4 -32.87 19.71 -11.26
N ASP A 5 -33.36 18.64 -11.86
CA ASP A 5 -32.84 17.30 -11.69
C ASP A 5 -31.53 17.24 -12.48
N ASP A 6 -30.41 17.55 -11.81
CA ASP A 6 -29.09 17.46 -12.38
C ASP A 6 -28.79 15.97 -12.63
N ALA A 7 -29.07 15.58 -13.86
CA ALA A 7 -28.89 14.23 -14.37
C ALA A 7 -27.44 13.79 -14.31
N ILE A 8 -27.14 12.90 -13.37
CA ILE A 8 -25.98 12.01 -13.46
C ILE A 8 -26.05 11.35 -14.84
N PRO A 9 -24.99 11.40 -15.69
CA PRO A 9 -24.99 10.74 -16.97
C PRO A 9 -25.23 9.23 -16.76
N ARG A 10 -26.43 8.76 -17.07
CA ARG A 10 -26.76 7.35 -17.06
C ARG A 10 -25.98 6.68 -18.18
N VAL A 11 -25.12 5.73 -17.84
CA VAL A 11 -24.53 4.79 -18.80
C VAL A 11 -25.68 4.07 -19.51
N PRO A 12 -25.66 3.93 -20.85
CA PRO A 12 -26.77 3.33 -21.60
C PRO A 12 -27.07 1.93 -21.08
N ASP A 13 -28.32 1.75 -20.69
CA ASP A 13 -28.92 0.50 -20.25
C ASP A 13 -28.76 -0.58 -21.34
N GLY A 14 -28.04 -1.69 -21.05
CA GLY A 14 -27.96 -2.81 -21.99
C GLY A 14 -26.68 -3.66 -21.96
N ARG A 15 -25.60 -3.26 -21.27
CA ARG A 15 -24.47 -4.17 -21.02
C ARG A 15 -24.46 -4.57 -19.55
N ARG A 16 -24.61 -5.85 -19.28
CA ARG A 16 -24.31 -6.44 -17.99
C ARG A 16 -22.98 -5.85 -17.52
N GLU A 17 -22.97 -5.33 -16.32
CA GLU A 17 -21.89 -4.62 -15.64
C GLU A 17 -20.56 -5.36 -15.78
N ASP A 18 -19.81 -5.03 -16.80
CA ASP A 18 -18.50 -5.64 -17.04
C ASP A 18 -17.47 -4.88 -16.20
N TRP A 19 -17.57 -5.05 -14.85
CA TRP A 19 -16.64 -4.42 -13.91
C TRP A 19 -15.18 -4.84 -14.17
N LEU A 20 -14.98 -6.05 -14.72
CA LEU A 20 -13.68 -6.57 -15.13
C LEU A 20 -13.36 -6.11 -16.56
N ASN A 21 -13.43 -4.81 -16.78
CA ASN A 21 -13.12 -4.22 -18.07
C ASN A 21 -11.60 -4.11 -18.31
N ARG A 22 -11.23 -3.76 -19.56
CA ARG A 22 -9.83 -3.65 -19.99
C ARG A 22 -9.01 -2.71 -19.11
N THR A 23 -9.60 -1.62 -18.58
CA THR A 23 -8.92 -0.66 -17.71
C THR A 23 -8.64 -1.25 -16.34
N VAL A 24 -9.59 -1.96 -15.73
CA VAL A 24 -9.42 -2.63 -14.43
C VAL A 24 -8.35 -3.74 -14.52
N VAL A 25 -8.43 -4.59 -15.56
CA VAL A 25 -7.41 -5.63 -15.80
C VAL A 25 -6.04 -5.01 -16.07
N GLY A 26 -6.00 -3.97 -16.89
CA GLY A 26 -4.77 -3.25 -17.20
C GLY A 26 -4.14 -2.61 -15.98
N ALA A 27 -4.93 -1.97 -15.12
CA ALA A 27 -4.46 -1.38 -13.88
C ALA A 27 -3.92 -2.45 -12.90
N GLY A 28 -4.63 -3.59 -12.77
CA GLY A 28 -4.18 -4.72 -11.95
C GLY A 28 -2.86 -5.32 -12.43
N LEU A 29 -2.76 -5.63 -13.73
CA LEU A 29 -1.54 -6.16 -14.33
C LEU A 29 -0.36 -5.20 -14.18
N THR A 30 -0.59 -3.91 -14.41
CA THR A 30 0.45 -2.87 -14.26
C THR A 30 0.93 -2.78 -12.82
N SER A 31 0.01 -2.87 -11.85
CA SER A 31 0.37 -2.87 -10.43
C SER A 31 1.21 -4.10 -10.06
N ALA A 32 0.78 -5.29 -10.45
CA ALA A 32 1.54 -6.51 -10.21
C ALA A 32 2.97 -6.42 -10.79
N LEU A 33 3.11 -5.99 -12.05
CA LEU A 33 4.41 -5.83 -12.70
C LEU A 33 5.27 -4.75 -12.03
N GLY A 34 4.65 -3.64 -11.60
CA GLY A 34 5.33 -2.58 -10.85
C GLY A 34 5.84 -3.08 -9.50
N ASP A 35 5.04 -3.86 -8.79
CA ASP A 35 5.40 -4.45 -7.52
C ASP A 35 6.48 -5.54 -7.68
N PHE A 36 6.42 -6.35 -8.73
CA PHE A 36 7.52 -7.23 -9.11
C PHE A 36 8.84 -6.47 -9.24
N CYS A 37 8.81 -5.29 -9.88
CA CYS A 37 10.00 -4.50 -10.10
C CYS A 37 10.64 -4.04 -8.78
N TYR A 38 9.88 -3.41 -7.87
CA TYR A 38 10.48 -2.82 -6.69
C TYR A 38 10.51 -3.73 -5.46
N GLU A 39 9.60 -4.70 -5.32
CA GLU A 39 9.62 -5.63 -4.18
C GLU A 39 10.76 -6.66 -4.29
N THR A 40 11.09 -7.09 -5.51
CA THR A 40 12.32 -7.86 -5.76
C THR A 40 13.55 -7.13 -5.25
N THR A 41 13.63 -5.81 -5.50
CA THR A 41 14.72 -4.96 -4.98
C THR A 41 14.65 -4.83 -3.46
N THR A 42 13.48 -4.59 -2.91
CA THR A 42 13.28 -4.36 -1.47
C THR A 42 13.82 -5.52 -0.63
N VAL A 43 13.63 -6.77 -1.06
CA VAL A 43 14.08 -7.94 -0.30
C VAL A 43 15.62 -8.11 -0.30
N ILE A 44 16.29 -7.72 -1.39
CA ILE A 44 17.76 -7.89 -1.52
C ILE A 44 18.56 -6.63 -1.19
N LEU A 45 17.92 -5.47 -1.06
CA LEU A 45 18.54 -4.17 -0.80
C LEU A 45 19.40 -4.16 0.50
N PRO A 46 18.96 -4.73 1.64
CA PRO A 46 19.79 -4.79 2.84
C PRO A 46 21.10 -5.54 2.61
N GLY A 47 21.07 -6.65 1.87
CA GLY A 47 22.24 -7.43 1.49
C GLY A 47 23.20 -6.65 0.58
N PHE A 48 22.66 -5.90 -0.37
CA PHE A 48 23.46 -5.05 -1.25
C PHE A 48 24.14 -3.91 -0.49
N LEU A 49 23.42 -3.25 0.44
CA LEU A 49 24.01 -2.22 1.32
C LEU A 49 25.15 -2.79 2.18
N ALA A 50 24.97 -3.98 2.73
CA ALA A 50 26.01 -4.67 3.49
C ALA A 50 27.23 -4.99 2.60
N ALA A 51 27.02 -5.48 1.37
CA ALA A 51 28.10 -5.75 0.42
C ALA A 51 28.85 -4.48 -0.01
N LEU A 52 28.19 -3.30 0.01
CA LEU A 52 28.83 -2.00 -0.21
C LEU A 52 29.50 -1.43 1.04
N GLY A 53 29.44 -2.12 2.20
CA GLY A 53 29.97 -1.63 3.48
C GLY A 53 29.18 -0.45 4.07
N ALA A 54 27.92 -0.26 3.66
CA ALA A 54 27.08 0.81 4.17
C ALA A 54 26.62 0.52 5.61
N PRO A 55 26.55 1.56 6.49
CA PRO A 55 26.08 1.37 7.85
C PRO A 55 24.57 1.03 7.87
N ALA A 56 24.12 0.26 8.86
CA ALA A 56 22.71 -0.11 9.03
C ALA A 56 21.78 1.11 9.10
N ALA A 57 22.23 2.23 9.65
CA ALA A 57 21.51 3.49 9.68
C ALA A 57 21.16 4.01 8.28
N ALA A 58 21.96 3.71 7.26
CA ALA A 58 21.69 4.11 5.89
C ALA A 58 20.36 3.53 5.37
N LEU A 59 20.03 2.28 5.70
CA LEU A 59 18.75 1.65 5.33
C LEU A 59 17.58 2.39 5.95
N GLY A 60 17.65 2.73 7.24
CA GLY A 60 16.58 3.47 7.93
C GLY A 60 16.36 4.86 7.32
N ILE A 61 17.43 5.58 6.99
CA ILE A 61 17.37 6.88 6.31
C ILE A 61 16.75 6.74 4.92
N ILE A 62 17.20 5.75 4.14
CA ILE A 62 16.70 5.49 2.78
C ILE A 62 15.18 5.23 2.81
N GLU A 63 14.71 4.31 3.64
CA GLU A 63 13.30 3.95 3.70
C GLU A 63 12.45 5.10 4.28
N GLY A 64 12.90 5.75 5.35
CA GLY A 64 12.16 6.86 5.97
C GLY A 64 11.98 8.05 5.04
N ILE A 65 13.02 8.47 4.32
CA ILE A 65 12.94 9.58 3.35
C ILE A 65 12.07 9.16 2.16
N ALA A 66 12.20 7.94 1.65
CA ALA A 66 11.41 7.45 0.54
C ALA A 66 9.91 7.46 0.85
N ASP A 67 9.49 6.96 2.01
CA ASP A 67 8.09 6.94 2.45
C ASP A 67 7.52 8.36 2.64
N ALA A 68 8.31 9.29 3.21
CA ALA A 68 7.92 10.69 3.32
C ALA A 68 7.69 11.31 1.93
N VAL A 69 8.62 11.11 0.99
CA VAL A 69 8.50 11.61 -0.39
C VAL A 69 7.26 11.04 -1.09
N ALA A 70 6.98 9.74 -0.93
CA ALA A 70 5.78 9.13 -1.50
C ALA A 70 4.49 9.76 -0.94
N SER A 71 4.45 10.04 0.36
CA SER A 71 3.28 10.63 1.01
C SER A 71 2.99 12.05 0.51
N PHE A 72 4.03 12.90 0.38
CA PHE A 72 3.87 14.23 -0.21
C PHE A 72 3.51 14.19 -1.69
N ALA A 73 4.12 13.27 -2.45
CA ALA A 73 3.81 13.09 -3.87
C ALA A 73 2.35 12.71 -4.11
N LYS A 74 1.74 11.87 -3.24
CA LYS A 74 0.33 11.49 -3.33
C LYS A 74 -0.61 12.70 -3.32
N MET A 75 -0.39 13.66 -2.40
CA MET A 75 -1.22 14.88 -2.32
C MET A 75 -1.01 15.76 -3.53
N GLY A 76 0.25 16.03 -3.91
CA GLY A 76 0.56 16.86 -5.07
C GLY A 76 -0.02 16.28 -6.36
N ALA A 77 0.07 14.98 -6.55
CA ALA A 77 -0.48 14.27 -7.70
C ALA A 77 -2.00 14.45 -7.84
N GLY A 78 -2.74 14.24 -6.74
CA GLY A 78 -4.19 14.41 -6.72
C GLY A 78 -4.60 15.82 -7.15
N TYR A 79 -4.01 16.84 -6.53
CA TYR A 79 -4.29 18.24 -6.86
C TYR A 79 -3.94 18.62 -8.32
N ILE A 80 -2.76 18.21 -8.79
CA ILE A 80 -2.31 18.51 -10.16
C ILE A 80 -3.26 17.87 -11.18
N ALA A 81 -3.70 16.64 -10.93
CA ALA A 81 -4.60 15.92 -11.81
C ALA A 81 -6.00 16.53 -11.88
N ASP A 82 -6.56 16.96 -10.74
CA ASP A 82 -7.87 17.61 -10.72
C ASP A 82 -7.83 18.99 -11.37
N ARG A 83 -6.69 19.71 -11.24
CA ARG A 83 -6.54 21.06 -11.78
C ARG A 83 -6.20 21.10 -13.27
N PHE A 84 -5.32 20.22 -13.73
CA PHE A 84 -4.75 20.27 -15.08
C PHE A 84 -5.19 19.10 -15.97
N GLY A 85 -5.80 18.07 -15.43
CA GLY A 85 -6.10 16.84 -16.15
C GLY A 85 -4.83 15.99 -16.38
N HIS A 86 -4.74 15.32 -17.54
CA HIS A 86 -3.58 14.51 -17.95
C HIS A 86 -3.24 13.36 -16.99
N ARG A 87 -4.25 12.78 -16.32
CA ARG A 87 -4.07 11.72 -15.31
C ARG A 87 -3.27 10.54 -15.83
N LYS A 88 -3.60 10.04 -17.02
CA LYS A 88 -2.90 8.92 -17.65
C LYS A 88 -1.40 9.19 -17.84
N LEU A 89 -1.05 10.39 -18.30
CA LEU A 89 0.36 10.78 -18.50
C LEU A 89 1.12 10.79 -17.16
N LEU A 90 0.52 11.38 -16.11
CA LEU A 90 1.13 11.43 -14.78
C LEU A 90 1.34 10.03 -14.20
N VAL A 91 0.37 9.12 -14.39
CA VAL A 91 0.51 7.72 -13.98
C VAL A 91 1.62 6.99 -14.76
N LEU A 92 1.71 7.22 -16.08
CA LEU A 92 2.78 6.67 -16.92
C LEU A 92 4.16 7.15 -16.46
N VAL A 93 4.31 8.46 -16.18
CA VAL A 93 5.54 9.01 -15.59
C VAL A 93 5.84 8.31 -14.27
N GLY A 94 4.85 8.16 -13.37
CA GLY A 94 5.02 7.49 -12.10
C GLY A 94 5.48 6.02 -12.24
N TYR A 95 4.94 5.27 -13.19
CA TYR A 95 5.41 3.91 -13.48
C TYR A 95 6.80 3.89 -14.10
N GLY A 96 7.14 4.85 -14.98
CA GLY A 96 8.47 4.97 -15.60
C GLY A 96 9.57 5.33 -14.58
N MET A 97 9.24 6.08 -13.54
CA MET A 97 10.16 6.42 -12.46
C MET A 97 10.58 5.19 -11.63
N THR A 98 9.76 4.15 -11.55
CA THR A 98 10.11 2.92 -10.82
C THR A 98 11.34 2.23 -11.44
N PRO A 99 11.34 1.78 -12.71
CA PRO A 99 12.54 1.19 -13.32
C PRO A 99 13.73 2.17 -13.38
N LEU A 100 13.49 3.47 -13.56
CA LEU A 100 14.58 4.46 -13.51
C LEU A 100 15.27 4.46 -12.15
N GLY A 101 14.51 4.43 -11.05
CA GLY A 101 15.07 4.32 -9.70
C GLY A 101 15.83 3.00 -9.48
N GLN A 102 15.34 1.88 -10.04
CA GLN A 102 16.05 0.60 -9.99
C GLN A 102 17.38 0.64 -10.76
N ALA A 103 17.41 1.29 -11.93
CA ALA A 103 18.64 1.49 -12.68
C ALA A 103 19.67 2.32 -11.89
N LEU A 104 19.24 3.36 -11.18
CA LEU A 104 20.12 4.14 -10.28
C LEU A 104 20.68 3.27 -9.15
N ILE A 105 19.86 2.39 -8.56
CA ILE A 105 20.30 1.45 -7.53
C ILE A 105 21.31 0.45 -8.10
N ALA A 106 21.06 -0.09 -9.29
CA ALA A 106 21.98 -1.02 -9.96
C ALA A 106 23.36 -0.39 -10.23
N LEU A 107 23.40 0.90 -10.52
CA LEU A 107 24.62 1.67 -10.79
C LEU A 107 25.33 2.17 -9.52
N ALA A 108 24.70 2.01 -8.33
CA ALA A 108 25.21 2.64 -7.12
C ALA A 108 26.53 2.03 -6.65
N PHE A 109 27.50 2.89 -6.34
CA PHE A 109 28.75 2.55 -5.67
C PHE A 109 28.76 2.94 -4.19
N GLY A 110 27.64 3.49 -3.69
CA GLY A 110 27.45 3.85 -2.31
C GLY A 110 25.98 4.17 -2.02
N TRP A 111 25.63 4.23 -0.73
CA TRP A 111 24.26 4.43 -0.27
C TRP A 111 23.58 5.74 -0.73
N PRO A 112 24.30 6.88 -1.01
CA PRO A 112 23.61 8.10 -1.47
C PRO A 112 22.93 7.94 -2.84
N LEU A 113 23.51 7.20 -3.78
CA LEU A 113 22.88 6.93 -5.07
C LEU A 113 21.73 5.94 -4.92
N ILE A 114 21.81 5.00 -3.96
CA ILE A 114 20.68 4.13 -3.59
C ILE A 114 19.52 4.96 -3.05
N LEU A 115 19.80 5.91 -2.14
CA LEU A 115 18.80 6.86 -1.64
C LEU A 115 18.12 7.61 -2.78
N LEU A 116 18.89 8.15 -3.73
CA LEU A 116 18.32 8.83 -4.89
C LEU A 116 17.41 7.90 -5.71
N GLY A 117 17.84 6.68 -5.98
CA GLY A 117 17.05 5.68 -6.66
C GLY A 117 15.73 5.35 -5.94
N ARG A 118 15.78 5.23 -4.60
CA ARG A 118 14.58 5.02 -3.77
C ARG A 118 13.67 6.25 -3.80
N ILE A 119 14.20 7.46 -3.67
CA ILE A 119 13.42 8.71 -3.78
C ILE A 119 12.69 8.76 -5.13
N VAL A 120 13.36 8.49 -6.23
CA VAL A 120 12.77 8.48 -7.57
C VAL A 120 11.66 7.45 -7.66
N SER A 121 11.90 6.20 -7.25
CA SER A 121 10.90 5.12 -7.27
C SER A 121 9.68 5.45 -6.41
N TRP A 122 9.89 5.96 -5.18
CA TRP A 122 8.81 6.26 -4.22
C TRP A 122 8.02 7.51 -4.59
N PHE A 123 8.67 8.52 -5.17
CA PHE A 123 7.97 9.65 -5.76
C PHE A 123 7.04 9.17 -6.88
N GLY A 124 7.53 8.31 -7.78
CA GLY A 124 6.72 7.68 -8.81
C GLY A 124 5.54 6.87 -8.24
N LYS A 125 5.76 6.11 -7.17
CA LYS A 125 4.71 5.36 -6.46
C LYS A 125 3.65 6.31 -5.88
N GLY A 126 4.07 7.40 -5.27
CA GLY A 126 3.17 8.44 -4.75
C GLY A 126 2.35 9.11 -5.86
N LEU A 127 3.00 9.44 -6.98
CA LEU A 127 2.36 10.08 -8.12
C LEU A 127 1.27 9.19 -8.75
N ARG A 128 1.55 7.90 -8.97
CA ARG A 128 0.65 7.00 -9.70
C ARG A 128 -0.56 6.51 -8.89
N GLY A 129 -0.41 6.31 -7.56
CA GLY A 129 -1.41 5.64 -6.73
C GLY A 129 -2.80 6.28 -6.80
N PRO A 130 -2.99 7.53 -6.31
CA PRO A 130 -4.30 8.18 -6.32
C PRO A 130 -4.90 8.34 -7.71
N LEU A 131 -4.07 8.64 -8.72
CA LEU A 131 -4.53 8.90 -10.08
C LEU A 131 -5.02 7.63 -10.78
N ARG A 132 -4.34 6.50 -10.58
CA ARG A 132 -4.77 5.20 -11.05
C ARG A 132 -6.11 4.83 -10.43
N ASP A 133 -6.26 5.03 -9.14
CA ASP A 133 -7.50 4.71 -8.42
C ASP A 133 -8.68 5.55 -8.94
N VAL A 134 -8.46 6.82 -9.28
CA VAL A 134 -9.47 7.67 -9.96
C VAL A 134 -9.84 7.11 -11.34
N ILE A 135 -8.87 6.73 -12.16
CA ILE A 135 -9.13 6.14 -13.49
C ILE A 135 -9.96 4.86 -13.37
N ILE A 136 -9.68 4.01 -12.38
CA ILE A 136 -10.48 2.80 -12.12
C ILE A 136 -11.92 3.19 -11.78
N VAL A 137 -12.14 4.10 -10.82
CA VAL A 137 -13.48 4.52 -10.38
C VAL A 137 -14.33 5.04 -11.53
N GLN A 138 -13.74 5.78 -12.46
CA GLN A 138 -14.47 6.37 -13.60
C GLN A 138 -14.85 5.36 -14.70
N THR A 139 -14.33 4.13 -14.63
CA THR A 139 -14.61 3.08 -15.62
C THR A 139 -15.55 1.99 -15.11
N ILE A 140 -16.06 2.13 -13.89
CA ILE A 140 -16.91 1.14 -13.21
C ILE A 140 -18.13 1.83 -12.58
N THR A 141 -19.16 1.06 -12.26
CA THR A 141 -20.34 1.56 -11.56
C THR A 141 -20.13 1.59 -10.04
N PRO A 142 -20.88 2.41 -9.28
CA PRO A 142 -20.78 2.43 -7.82
C PRO A 142 -20.97 1.04 -7.17
N GLU A 143 -21.86 0.22 -7.73
CA GLU A 143 -22.24 -1.11 -7.21
C GLU A 143 -21.11 -2.14 -7.36
N THR A 144 -20.13 -1.88 -8.23
CA THR A 144 -19.05 -2.82 -8.55
C THR A 144 -17.66 -2.36 -8.07
N ARG A 145 -17.59 -1.21 -7.39
CA ARG A 145 -16.32 -0.63 -6.90
C ARG A 145 -15.56 -1.56 -5.98
N GLY A 146 -16.25 -2.24 -5.05
CA GLY A 146 -15.61 -3.16 -4.11
C GLY A 146 -14.92 -4.32 -4.83
N ARG A 147 -15.58 -4.92 -5.84
CA ARG A 147 -15.00 -6.01 -6.66
C ARG A 147 -13.80 -5.53 -7.47
N ALA A 148 -13.91 -4.37 -8.10
CA ALA A 148 -12.83 -3.82 -8.93
C ALA A 148 -11.60 -3.48 -8.10
N PHE A 149 -11.75 -2.81 -6.95
CA PHE A 149 -10.65 -2.53 -6.03
C PHE A 149 -10.12 -3.80 -5.36
N GLY A 150 -10.98 -4.75 -4.98
CA GLY A 150 -10.57 -6.05 -4.45
C GLY A 150 -9.69 -6.81 -5.46
N PHE A 151 -10.10 -6.88 -6.73
CA PHE A 151 -9.29 -7.48 -7.80
C PHE A 151 -7.96 -6.74 -7.99
N HIS A 152 -8.02 -5.40 -8.07
CA HIS A 152 -6.81 -4.59 -8.23
C HIS A 152 -5.83 -4.80 -7.06
N ARG A 153 -6.31 -4.82 -5.81
CA ARG A 153 -5.47 -5.06 -4.64
C ARG A 153 -4.93 -6.48 -4.56
N ALA A 154 -5.72 -7.47 -4.98
CA ALA A 154 -5.24 -8.85 -5.08
C ALA A 154 -4.08 -8.98 -6.07
N THR A 155 -4.18 -8.36 -7.25
CA THR A 155 -3.11 -8.37 -8.26
C THR A 155 -1.88 -7.57 -7.83
N ASP A 156 -2.06 -6.43 -7.19
CA ASP A 156 -1.01 -5.61 -6.58
C ASP A 156 -0.22 -6.44 -5.53
N THR A 157 -0.94 -7.04 -4.55
CA THR A 157 -0.30 -7.87 -3.52
C THR A 157 0.30 -9.16 -4.08
N LEU A 158 -0.24 -9.72 -5.18
CA LEU A 158 0.38 -10.86 -5.86
C LEU A 158 1.81 -10.50 -6.33
N GLY A 159 1.99 -9.30 -6.88
CA GLY A 159 3.32 -8.77 -7.20
C GLY A 159 4.22 -8.67 -5.97
N ALA A 160 3.66 -8.20 -4.85
CA ALA A 160 4.36 -8.07 -3.57
C ALA A 160 4.67 -9.42 -2.87
N VAL A 161 4.04 -10.53 -3.27
CA VAL A 161 4.39 -11.89 -2.80
C VAL A 161 5.45 -12.52 -3.71
N VAL A 162 5.20 -12.49 -5.00
CA VAL A 162 6.05 -13.19 -5.98
C VAL A 162 7.36 -12.44 -6.22
N GLY A 163 7.35 -11.10 -6.14
CA GLY A 163 8.54 -10.27 -6.31
C GLY A 163 9.68 -10.65 -5.36
N PRO A 164 9.48 -10.65 -4.04
CA PRO A 164 10.51 -11.08 -3.08
C PRO A 164 11.00 -12.51 -3.29
N LEU A 165 10.09 -13.46 -3.59
CA LEU A 165 10.48 -14.86 -3.87
C LEU A 165 11.38 -14.97 -5.09
N LEU A 166 11.03 -14.24 -6.17
CA LEU A 166 11.89 -14.17 -7.37
C LEU A 166 13.22 -13.47 -7.05
N GLY A 167 13.21 -12.41 -6.24
CA GLY A 167 14.42 -11.70 -5.85
C GLY A 167 15.44 -12.62 -5.18
N VAL A 168 14.99 -13.41 -4.21
CA VAL A 168 15.85 -14.41 -3.53
C VAL A 168 16.30 -15.50 -4.51
N ALA A 169 15.42 -16.04 -5.34
CA ALA A 169 15.76 -17.08 -6.31
C ALA A 169 16.76 -16.58 -7.38
N LEU A 170 16.50 -15.38 -7.94
CA LEU A 170 17.40 -14.77 -8.92
C LEU A 170 18.77 -14.41 -8.31
N LEU A 171 18.79 -13.95 -7.06
CA LEU A 171 20.05 -13.68 -6.37
C LEU A 171 20.87 -14.97 -6.18
N GLY A 172 20.22 -16.07 -5.75
CA GLY A 172 20.88 -17.38 -5.61
C GLY A 172 21.42 -17.89 -6.95
N TRP A 173 20.65 -17.76 -8.03
CA TRP A 173 21.10 -18.08 -9.37
C TRP A 173 22.28 -17.18 -9.82
N ALA A 174 22.17 -15.87 -9.63
CA ALA A 174 23.22 -14.92 -9.98
C ALA A 174 24.53 -15.21 -9.23
N GLN A 175 24.48 -15.56 -7.95
CA GLN A 175 25.65 -15.95 -7.16
C GLN A 175 26.39 -17.17 -7.75
N GLY A 176 25.65 -18.10 -8.34
CA GLY A 176 26.22 -19.27 -9.02
C GLY A 176 26.99 -18.97 -10.32
N LEU A 177 26.95 -17.74 -10.83
CA LEU A 177 27.64 -17.34 -12.07
C LEU A 177 29.14 -17.00 -11.89
N GLY A 178 29.68 -17.15 -10.67
CA GLY A 178 31.12 -17.02 -10.43
C GLY A 178 31.67 -15.59 -10.44
N TRP A 179 30.92 -14.65 -9.86
CA TRP A 179 31.34 -13.25 -9.74
C TRP A 179 32.57 -13.10 -8.85
N THR A 180 33.50 -12.24 -9.26
CA THR A 180 34.65 -11.83 -8.45
C THR A 180 34.32 -10.70 -7.47
N ASP A 181 33.24 -9.93 -7.77
CA ASP A 181 32.75 -8.83 -6.96
C ASP A 181 31.50 -9.25 -6.16
N ALA A 182 31.49 -8.98 -4.86
CA ALA A 182 30.37 -9.30 -3.96
C ALA A 182 29.07 -8.57 -4.32
N THR A 183 29.14 -7.44 -5.05
CA THR A 183 27.99 -6.64 -5.46
C THR A 183 27.41 -7.06 -6.81
N GLY A 184 28.16 -7.75 -7.63
CA GLY A 184 27.76 -8.16 -8.99
C GLY A 184 26.45 -8.90 -9.07
N PRO A 185 26.21 -9.95 -8.26
CA PRO A 185 24.93 -10.67 -8.23
C PRO A 185 23.74 -9.77 -7.95
N PHE A 186 23.85 -8.84 -7.01
CA PHE A 186 22.78 -7.88 -6.68
C PHE A 186 22.48 -6.95 -7.86
N ARG A 187 23.54 -6.40 -8.48
CA ARG A 187 23.41 -5.51 -9.65
C ARG A 187 22.70 -6.20 -10.80
N LEU A 188 23.05 -7.46 -11.08
CA LEU A 188 22.39 -8.25 -12.13
C LEU A 188 20.89 -8.37 -11.84
N VAL A 189 20.50 -8.69 -10.60
CA VAL A 189 19.09 -8.79 -10.24
C VAL A 189 18.39 -7.43 -10.39
N PHE A 190 19.00 -6.32 -9.97
CA PHE A 190 18.41 -4.99 -10.17
C PHE A 190 18.23 -4.66 -11.64
N TRP A 191 19.15 -5.00 -12.53
CA TRP A 191 18.98 -4.86 -13.97
C TRP A 191 17.83 -5.71 -14.50
N LEU A 192 17.66 -6.94 -14.03
CA LEU A 192 16.55 -7.81 -14.43
C LEU A 192 15.19 -7.26 -13.99
N THR A 193 15.12 -6.54 -12.87
CA THR A 193 13.86 -5.91 -12.42
C THR A 193 13.37 -4.81 -13.36
N LEU A 194 14.22 -4.27 -14.23
CA LEU A 194 13.78 -3.31 -15.24
C LEU A 194 12.79 -3.92 -16.22
N ILE A 195 12.89 -5.23 -16.50
CA ILE A 195 11.98 -5.92 -17.41
C ILE A 195 10.52 -5.79 -16.96
N PRO A 196 10.11 -6.25 -15.77
CA PRO A 196 8.75 -6.05 -15.30
C PRO A 196 8.41 -4.56 -15.13
N GLY A 197 9.37 -3.69 -14.77
CA GLY A 197 9.16 -2.25 -14.67
C GLY A 197 8.75 -1.62 -16.01
N PHE A 198 9.45 -1.92 -17.10
CA PHE A 198 9.08 -1.46 -18.45
C PHE A 198 7.79 -2.11 -18.94
N LEU A 199 7.57 -3.39 -18.68
CA LEU A 199 6.33 -4.06 -19.03
C LEU A 199 5.13 -3.43 -18.32
N ALA A 200 5.29 -2.94 -17.08
CA ALA A 200 4.26 -2.17 -16.38
C ALA A 200 3.88 -0.90 -17.14
N VAL A 201 4.86 -0.14 -17.61
CA VAL A 201 4.62 1.09 -18.41
C VAL A 201 3.88 0.74 -19.71
N VAL A 202 4.32 -0.28 -20.44
CA VAL A 202 3.69 -0.72 -21.68
C VAL A 202 2.26 -1.21 -21.44
N ALA A 203 2.05 -2.01 -20.40
CA ALA A 203 0.72 -2.50 -20.03
C ALA A 203 -0.24 -1.34 -19.71
N PHE A 204 0.20 -0.35 -18.93
CA PHE A 204 -0.62 0.82 -18.62
C PHE A 204 -0.93 1.64 -19.88
N LEU A 205 0.07 1.90 -20.70
CA LEU A 205 -0.08 2.66 -21.95
C LEU A 205 -1.13 2.05 -22.87
N THR A 206 -1.07 0.71 -23.04
CA THR A 206 -1.86 -0.02 -24.04
C THR A 206 -3.23 -0.46 -23.52
N LEU A 207 -3.35 -0.87 -22.25
CA LEU A 207 -4.56 -1.46 -21.70
C LEU A 207 -5.46 -0.44 -20.99
N VAL A 208 -4.89 0.57 -20.33
CA VAL A 208 -5.66 1.52 -19.54
C VAL A 208 -6.13 2.68 -20.40
N ARG A 209 -7.44 2.91 -20.40
CA ARG A 209 -8.07 4.09 -21.01
C ARG A 209 -8.37 5.10 -19.92
N ASP A 210 -8.01 6.37 -20.16
CA ASP A 210 -8.38 7.49 -19.31
C ASP A 210 -9.69 8.08 -19.85
N PRO A 211 -10.80 8.02 -19.10
CA PRO A 211 -12.03 8.67 -19.50
C PRO A 211 -11.82 10.19 -19.63
N GLU A 212 -12.58 10.80 -20.51
CA GLU A 212 -12.58 12.25 -20.67
C GLU A 212 -12.87 12.92 -19.32
N HIS A 213 -11.99 13.83 -18.93
CA HIS A 213 -12.11 14.60 -17.71
C HIS A 213 -11.95 16.08 -18.03
N SER A 214 -12.88 16.89 -17.57
CA SER A 214 -12.78 18.35 -17.65
C SER A 214 -11.91 18.85 -16.51
N PRO A 215 -10.68 19.35 -16.76
CA PRO A 215 -9.84 19.93 -15.74
C PRO A 215 -10.50 21.16 -15.13
N ASN A 216 -10.27 21.43 -13.86
CA ASN A 216 -10.75 22.61 -13.17
C ASN A 216 -9.56 23.56 -12.84
N PRO A 217 -9.18 24.48 -13.75
CA PRO A 217 -8.06 25.41 -13.53
C PRO A 217 -8.24 26.37 -12.36
N ALA A 218 -9.48 26.60 -11.94
CA ALA A 218 -9.80 27.46 -10.80
C ALA A 218 -9.59 26.79 -9.45
N LEU A 219 -9.30 25.49 -9.44
CA LEU A 219 -9.12 24.69 -8.23
C LEU A 219 -7.92 25.15 -7.42
N GLN A 220 -8.12 25.48 -6.16
CA GLN A 220 -7.06 25.82 -5.21
C GLN A 220 -6.98 24.76 -4.12
N LEU A 221 -5.81 24.19 -3.90
CA LEU A 221 -5.64 23.05 -2.96
C LEU A 221 -6.22 23.33 -1.58
N VAL A 222 -5.88 24.48 -0.98
CA VAL A 222 -6.33 24.82 0.37
C VAL A 222 -7.83 25.05 0.43
N SER A 223 -8.42 25.75 -0.55
CA SER A 223 -9.86 25.96 -0.62
C SER A 223 -10.60 24.65 -0.89
N THR A 224 -10.06 23.79 -1.76
CA THR A 224 -10.61 22.46 -2.04
C THR A 224 -10.62 21.58 -0.81
N LEU A 225 -9.51 21.52 -0.05
CA LEU A 225 -9.45 20.78 1.22
C LEU A 225 -10.44 21.34 2.26
N ARG A 226 -10.63 22.68 2.29
CA ARG A 226 -11.61 23.31 3.17
C ARG A 226 -13.05 23.03 2.75
N SER A 227 -13.33 22.97 1.46
CA SER A 227 -14.67 22.74 0.89
C SER A 227 -15.10 21.27 0.91
N LEU A 228 -14.20 20.33 1.19
CA LEU A 228 -14.54 18.91 1.29
C LEU A 228 -15.71 18.68 2.26
N PRO A 229 -16.64 17.77 1.95
CA PRO A 229 -17.81 17.50 2.76
C PRO A 229 -17.46 17.20 4.21
N ILE A 230 -18.24 17.70 5.16
CA ILE A 230 -17.99 17.48 6.59
C ILE A 230 -17.98 15.99 6.95
N ARG A 231 -18.78 15.17 6.26
CA ARG A 231 -18.78 13.70 6.41
C ARG A 231 -17.41 13.12 6.04
N PHE A 232 -16.81 13.55 4.92
CA PHE A 232 -15.49 13.11 4.50
C PHE A 232 -14.38 13.57 5.47
N LYS A 233 -14.47 14.81 6.00
CA LYS A 233 -13.53 15.29 7.02
C LYS A 233 -13.59 14.46 8.30
N ARG A 234 -14.79 14.09 8.75
CA ARG A 234 -14.99 13.19 9.91
C ARG A 234 -14.43 11.79 9.63
N TYR A 235 -14.64 11.28 8.42
CA TYR A 235 -14.08 10.03 7.96
C TYR A 235 -12.54 10.08 7.99
N LEU A 236 -11.90 11.10 7.42
CA LEU A 236 -10.45 11.28 7.48
C LEU A 236 -9.92 11.38 8.91
N ALA A 237 -10.63 12.08 9.79
CA ALA A 237 -10.25 12.18 11.20
C ALA A 237 -10.33 10.80 11.90
N ALA A 238 -11.35 10.00 11.60
CA ALA A 238 -11.50 8.65 12.14
C ALA A 238 -10.39 7.71 11.63
N ILE A 239 -10.06 7.79 10.33
CA ILE A 239 -8.94 7.05 9.72
C ILE A 239 -7.62 7.48 10.34
N GLY A 240 -7.38 8.78 10.49
CA GLY A 240 -6.16 9.30 11.11
C GLY A 240 -6.01 8.82 12.55
N LEU A 241 -7.09 8.84 13.34
CA LEU A 241 -7.08 8.33 14.70
C LEU A 241 -6.80 6.83 14.76
N PHE A 242 -7.42 6.04 13.86
CA PHE A 242 -7.13 4.63 13.71
C PHE A 242 -5.67 4.39 13.33
N GLY A 243 -5.19 5.16 12.33
CA GLY A 243 -3.84 5.04 11.78
C GLY A 243 -2.73 5.35 12.78
N ILE A 244 -2.98 6.20 13.80
CA ILE A 244 -2.04 6.43 14.90
C ILE A 244 -1.82 5.15 15.76
N GLY A 245 -2.71 4.16 15.67
CA GLY A 245 -2.52 2.83 16.23
C GLY A 245 -2.07 1.79 15.20
N ASP A 246 -2.23 2.05 13.89
CA ASP A 246 -1.91 1.11 12.80
C ASP A 246 -0.40 1.08 12.51
N PHE A 247 0.31 0.26 13.26
CA PHE A 247 1.76 0.10 13.16
C PHE A 247 2.19 -0.70 11.92
N SER A 248 3.45 -0.48 11.51
CA SER A 248 4.06 -1.16 10.36
C SER A 248 4.07 -2.69 10.54
N HIS A 249 3.82 -3.42 9.45
CA HIS A 249 3.98 -4.86 9.38
C HIS A 249 5.39 -5.34 9.74
N SER A 250 6.40 -4.49 9.59
CA SER A 250 7.78 -4.78 10.03
C SER A 250 7.86 -5.00 11.54
N LEU A 251 7.05 -4.29 12.34
CA LEU A 251 6.98 -4.49 13.79
C LEU A 251 6.26 -5.81 14.13
N LEU A 252 5.29 -6.24 13.32
CA LEU A 252 4.67 -7.55 13.50
C LEU A 252 5.66 -8.70 13.18
N ILE A 253 6.48 -8.55 12.14
CA ILE A 253 7.55 -9.49 11.81
C ILE A 253 8.59 -9.54 12.95
N LEU A 254 8.98 -8.38 13.47
CA LEU A 254 9.88 -8.28 14.61
C LEU A 254 9.29 -8.98 15.86
N ALA A 255 7.99 -8.78 16.11
CA ALA A 255 7.27 -9.42 17.20
C ALA A 255 7.33 -10.96 17.12
N ALA A 256 7.01 -11.50 15.95
CA ALA A 256 7.13 -12.95 15.72
C ALA A 256 8.58 -13.44 15.87
N THR A 257 9.55 -12.71 15.34
CA THR A 257 10.98 -13.04 15.48
C THR A 257 11.36 -13.11 16.95
N GLN A 258 11.00 -12.09 17.75
CA GLN A 258 11.36 -12.05 19.16
C GLN A 258 10.72 -13.19 19.97
N LEU A 259 9.44 -13.51 19.72
CA LEU A 259 8.72 -14.61 20.38
C LEU A 259 9.30 -15.98 20.02
N LEU A 260 9.80 -16.17 18.80
CA LEU A 260 10.37 -17.43 18.32
C LEU A 260 11.86 -17.60 18.67
N THR A 261 12.59 -16.52 18.95
CA THR A 261 14.05 -16.56 19.21
C THR A 261 14.44 -17.52 20.33
N PRO A 262 13.73 -17.60 21.48
CA PRO A 262 14.10 -18.52 22.55
C PRO A 262 14.09 -20.01 22.15
N SER A 263 13.20 -20.38 21.21
CA SER A 263 13.03 -21.77 20.78
C SER A 263 13.83 -22.15 19.53
N LEU A 264 14.03 -21.20 18.60
CA LEU A 264 14.60 -21.46 17.28
C LEU A 264 15.98 -20.83 17.08
N GLY A 265 16.40 -19.93 17.96
CA GLY A 265 17.53 -19.04 17.74
C GLY A 265 17.21 -17.92 16.73
N ALA A 266 17.99 -16.84 16.73
CA ALA A 266 17.70 -15.60 16.04
C ALA A 266 17.50 -15.76 14.51
N ILE A 267 18.37 -16.54 13.84
CA ILE A 267 18.32 -16.69 12.37
C ILE A 267 17.08 -17.46 11.93
N ARG A 268 16.80 -18.60 12.54
CA ARG A 268 15.62 -19.41 12.19
C ARG A 268 14.31 -18.69 12.57
N ALA A 269 14.30 -18.00 13.70
CA ALA A 269 13.16 -17.18 14.10
C ALA A 269 12.83 -16.10 13.05
N ALA A 270 13.85 -15.39 12.56
CA ALA A 270 13.66 -14.39 11.50
C ALA A 270 13.16 -15.02 10.17
N GLN A 271 13.68 -16.19 9.79
CA GLN A 271 13.22 -16.91 8.60
C GLN A 271 11.75 -17.32 8.73
N VAL A 272 11.34 -17.90 9.86
CA VAL A 272 9.95 -18.29 10.12
C VAL A 272 9.03 -17.07 10.15
N ALA A 273 9.46 -15.97 10.78
CA ALA A 273 8.71 -14.72 10.77
C ALA A 273 8.52 -14.15 9.34
N GLY A 274 9.55 -14.29 8.50
CA GLY A 274 9.44 -13.96 7.07
C GLY A 274 8.41 -14.82 6.33
N VAL A 275 8.37 -16.13 6.60
CA VAL A 275 7.34 -17.03 6.03
C VAL A 275 5.94 -16.66 6.53
N LEU A 276 5.77 -16.29 7.80
CA LEU A 276 4.51 -15.78 8.33
C LEU A 276 4.07 -14.50 7.63
N TYR A 277 5.00 -13.62 7.29
CA TYR A 277 4.68 -12.42 6.50
C TYR A 277 4.21 -12.77 5.07
N VAL A 278 4.86 -13.73 4.41
CA VAL A 278 4.37 -14.26 3.11
C VAL A 278 2.96 -14.85 3.27
N TRP A 279 2.72 -15.64 4.32
CA TRP A 279 1.40 -16.18 4.65
C TRP A 279 0.35 -15.08 4.78
N ARG A 280 0.64 -14.02 5.54
CA ARG A 280 -0.24 -12.84 5.66
C ARG A 280 -0.57 -12.23 4.30
N ASN A 281 0.41 -12.08 3.41
CA ASN A 281 0.22 -11.52 2.08
C ASN A 281 -0.63 -12.45 1.18
N ILE A 282 -0.44 -13.76 1.27
CA ILE A 282 -1.30 -14.74 0.59
C ILE A 282 -2.75 -14.59 1.04
N VAL A 283 -3.00 -14.50 2.35
CA VAL A 283 -4.34 -14.28 2.90
C VAL A 283 -4.94 -12.98 2.36
N GLN A 284 -4.16 -11.90 2.32
CA GLN A 284 -4.59 -10.61 1.75
C GLN A 284 -5.00 -10.76 0.27
N VAL A 285 -4.19 -11.41 -0.56
CA VAL A 285 -4.50 -11.64 -1.99
C VAL A 285 -5.81 -12.42 -2.14
N VAL A 286 -5.92 -13.56 -1.46
CA VAL A 286 -7.06 -14.46 -1.58
C VAL A 286 -8.35 -13.81 -1.07
N ALA A 287 -8.26 -13.02 0.00
CA ALA A 287 -9.40 -12.39 0.65
C ALA A 287 -9.87 -11.09 -0.04
N SER A 288 -8.99 -10.35 -0.71
CA SER A 288 -9.30 -9.01 -1.25
C SER A 288 -10.50 -9.02 -2.20
N TYR A 289 -10.55 -9.94 -3.17
CA TYR A 289 -11.68 -10.02 -4.11
C TYR A 289 -13.00 -10.47 -3.43
N PRO A 290 -13.06 -11.56 -2.64
CA PRO A 290 -14.26 -11.94 -1.90
C PRO A 290 -14.78 -10.84 -0.98
N ILE A 291 -13.91 -10.14 -0.27
CA ILE A 291 -14.25 -9.01 0.61
C ILE A 291 -14.91 -7.89 -0.19
N GLY A 292 -14.32 -7.51 -1.33
CA GLY A 292 -14.92 -6.51 -2.23
C GLY A 292 -16.32 -6.92 -2.70
N ALA A 293 -16.49 -8.18 -3.13
CA ALA A 293 -17.78 -8.70 -3.58
C ALA A 293 -18.84 -8.75 -2.47
N VAL A 294 -18.45 -9.03 -1.23
CA VAL A 294 -19.34 -8.97 -0.06
C VAL A 294 -19.69 -7.51 0.26
N ALA A 295 -18.72 -6.60 0.19
CA ALA A 295 -18.93 -5.18 0.45
C ALA A 295 -19.88 -4.53 -0.56
N ASP A 296 -19.84 -4.92 -1.82
CA ASP A 296 -20.79 -4.45 -2.86
C ASP A 296 -22.25 -4.83 -2.51
N ARG A 297 -22.48 -5.89 -1.73
CA ARG A 297 -23.82 -6.36 -1.32
C ARG A 297 -24.28 -5.81 0.03
N CYS A 298 -23.34 -5.69 0.97
CA CYS A 298 -23.64 -5.34 2.37
C CYS A 298 -23.37 -3.87 2.70
N GLY A 299 -22.79 -3.12 1.73
CA GLY A 299 -22.32 -1.76 1.92
C GLY A 299 -20.84 -1.70 2.34
N HIS A 300 -20.10 -0.74 1.78
CA HIS A 300 -18.65 -0.65 1.92
C HIS A 300 -18.23 -0.20 3.33
N LEU A 301 -18.88 0.82 3.88
CA LEU A 301 -18.56 1.35 5.22
C LEU A 301 -18.76 0.32 6.36
N PRO A 302 -19.86 -0.47 6.43
CA PRO A 302 -20.01 -1.54 7.43
C PRO A 302 -18.88 -2.58 7.38
N ILE A 303 -18.49 -3.02 6.17
CA ILE A 303 -17.42 -4.01 6.01
C ILE A 303 -16.06 -3.40 6.37
N LEU A 304 -15.81 -2.13 6.04
CA LEU A 304 -14.60 -1.42 6.48
C LEU A 304 -14.49 -1.37 8.01
N ILE A 305 -15.60 -1.10 8.71
CA ILE A 305 -15.62 -1.13 10.18
C ILE A 305 -15.24 -2.51 10.72
N ILE A 306 -15.76 -3.60 10.12
CA ILE A 306 -15.37 -4.98 10.48
C ILE A 306 -13.87 -5.17 10.25
N GLY A 307 -13.33 -4.70 9.13
CA GLY A 307 -11.89 -4.75 8.87
C GLY A 307 -11.06 -4.03 9.94
N TYR A 308 -11.50 -2.85 10.35
CA TYR A 308 -10.83 -2.11 11.42
C TYR A 308 -10.89 -2.85 12.77
N MET A 309 -11.98 -3.54 13.06
CA MET A 309 -12.06 -4.43 14.24
C MET A 309 -11.06 -5.59 14.14
N LEU A 310 -10.82 -6.15 12.95
CA LEU A 310 -9.76 -7.16 12.75
C LEU A 310 -8.36 -6.55 12.98
N GLY A 311 -8.14 -5.29 12.60
CA GLY A 311 -6.91 -4.56 12.93
C GLY A 311 -6.71 -4.43 14.45
N VAL A 312 -7.75 -4.01 15.18
CA VAL A 312 -7.74 -3.99 16.67
C VAL A 312 -7.43 -5.38 17.22
N ALA A 313 -8.08 -6.42 16.69
CA ALA A 313 -7.83 -7.80 17.12
C ALA A 313 -6.38 -8.23 16.86
N THR A 314 -5.78 -7.83 15.73
CA THR A 314 -4.36 -8.12 15.44
C THR A 314 -3.45 -7.53 16.51
N ALA A 315 -3.66 -6.26 16.89
CA ALA A 315 -2.87 -5.61 17.93
C ALA A 315 -3.05 -6.27 19.31
N LEU A 316 -4.30 -6.57 19.69
CA LEU A 316 -4.61 -7.25 20.96
C LEU A 316 -4.03 -8.65 21.02
N LEU A 317 -4.18 -9.45 19.96
CA LEU A 317 -3.63 -10.80 19.90
C LEU A 317 -2.10 -10.78 19.98
N THR A 318 -1.46 -9.78 19.36
CA THR A 318 0.01 -9.61 19.45
C THR A 318 0.42 -9.23 20.87
N ALA A 319 -0.30 -8.32 21.54
CA ALA A 319 -0.06 -7.97 22.93
C ALA A 319 -0.23 -9.19 23.86
N LEU A 320 -1.28 -9.96 23.63
CA LEU A 320 -1.57 -11.20 24.40
C LEU A 320 -0.50 -12.29 24.16
N ALA A 321 -0.01 -12.44 22.92
CA ALA A 321 1.07 -13.36 22.60
C ALA A 321 2.34 -13.06 23.42
N PHE A 322 2.71 -11.77 23.57
CA PHE A 322 3.79 -11.38 24.45
C PHE A 322 3.49 -11.61 25.93
N ALA A 323 2.29 -11.28 26.40
CA ALA A 323 1.90 -11.45 27.81
C ALA A 323 1.94 -12.93 28.23
N LEU A 324 1.61 -13.85 27.31
CA LEU A 324 1.57 -15.30 27.54
C LEU A 324 2.87 -16.01 27.07
N ASN A 325 3.84 -15.28 26.52
CA ASN A 325 5.02 -15.86 25.87
C ASN A 325 4.66 -16.95 24.82
N ALA A 326 3.60 -16.69 24.04
CA ALA A 326 3.09 -17.66 23.08
C ALA A 326 4.01 -17.72 21.84
N ASN A 327 4.82 -18.76 21.77
CA ASN A 327 5.75 -19.03 20.69
C ASN A 327 5.31 -20.14 19.72
N GLN A 328 4.05 -20.63 19.87
CA GLN A 328 3.50 -21.64 18.99
C GLN A 328 3.23 -21.08 17.60
N LEU A 329 3.74 -21.76 16.57
CA LEU A 329 3.60 -21.34 15.17
C LEU A 329 2.12 -21.19 14.74
N VAL A 330 1.23 -22.02 15.29
CA VAL A 330 -0.21 -21.93 14.99
C VAL A 330 -0.80 -20.62 15.50
N ILE A 331 -0.45 -20.18 16.71
CA ILE A 331 -0.94 -18.90 17.28
C ILE A 331 -0.43 -17.74 16.45
N LEU A 332 0.85 -17.71 16.15
CA LEU A 332 1.45 -16.68 15.30
C LEU A 332 0.84 -16.70 13.88
N GLY A 333 0.64 -17.88 13.31
CA GLY A 333 -0.05 -18.06 12.03
C GLY A 333 -1.46 -17.49 12.01
N MET A 334 -2.22 -17.64 13.10
CA MET A 334 -3.55 -17.04 13.27
C MET A 334 -3.49 -15.51 13.40
N ILE A 335 -2.50 -14.95 14.10
CA ILE A 335 -2.30 -13.49 14.18
C ILE A 335 -2.03 -12.92 12.79
N PHE A 336 -1.13 -13.54 12.02
CA PHE A 336 -0.81 -13.11 10.66
C PHE A 336 -1.99 -13.33 9.69
N PHE A 337 -2.83 -14.35 9.91
CA PHE A 337 -4.06 -14.56 9.16
C PHE A 337 -5.06 -13.40 9.39
N VAL A 338 -5.32 -13.04 10.65
CA VAL A 338 -6.20 -11.92 11.00
C VAL A 338 -5.65 -10.60 10.46
N ALA A 339 -4.33 -10.40 10.55
CA ALA A 339 -3.66 -9.23 9.97
C ALA A 339 -3.83 -9.19 8.43
N GLY A 340 -3.77 -10.33 7.74
CA GLY A 340 -3.99 -10.42 6.31
C GLY A 340 -5.42 -10.05 5.91
N LEU A 341 -6.42 -10.54 6.64
CA LEU A 341 -7.82 -10.16 6.44
C LEU A 341 -8.04 -8.66 6.69
N TYR A 342 -7.48 -8.13 7.78
CA TYR A 342 -7.56 -6.71 8.09
C TYR A 342 -7.07 -5.84 6.91
N VAL A 343 -5.88 -6.12 6.42
CA VAL A 343 -5.28 -5.30 5.35
C VAL A 343 -6.03 -5.47 4.04
N ALA A 344 -6.54 -6.67 3.73
CA ALA A 344 -7.39 -6.89 2.56
C ALA A 344 -8.64 -6.00 2.57
N VAL A 345 -9.30 -5.88 3.74
CA VAL A 345 -10.47 -4.98 3.90
C VAL A 345 -10.04 -3.52 3.77
N GLN A 346 -9.02 -3.11 4.51
CA GLN A 346 -8.56 -1.72 4.55
C GLN A 346 -8.21 -1.21 3.16
N GLU A 347 -7.33 -1.91 2.44
CA GLU A 347 -6.85 -1.47 1.13
C GLU A 347 -7.92 -1.49 0.04
N ALA A 348 -8.85 -2.45 0.07
CA ALA A 348 -9.93 -2.50 -0.91
C ALA A 348 -11.00 -1.42 -0.66
N LEU A 349 -11.34 -1.15 0.61
CA LEU A 349 -12.54 -0.38 0.91
C LEU A 349 -12.31 1.07 1.32
N GLU A 350 -11.13 1.47 1.83
CA GLU A 350 -10.86 2.89 2.12
C GLU A 350 -10.99 3.77 0.88
N SER A 351 -10.45 3.31 -0.25
CA SER A 351 -10.58 4.01 -1.54
C SER A 351 -12.03 4.04 -2.03
N THR A 352 -12.75 2.93 -1.87
CA THR A 352 -14.15 2.82 -2.28
C THR A 352 -15.06 3.75 -1.48
N VAL A 353 -14.93 3.73 -0.15
CA VAL A 353 -15.71 4.62 0.74
C VAL A 353 -15.37 6.10 0.49
N THR A 354 -14.11 6.42 0.21
CA THR A 354 -13.71 7.77 -0.20
C THR A 354 -14.45 8.20 -1.46
N ALA A 355 -14.51 7.35 -2.49
CA ALA A 355 -15.21 7.67 -3.74
C ALA A 355 -16.72 7.87 -3.58
N GLU A 356 -17.34 7.28 -2.55
CA GLU A 356 -18.76 7.47 -2.24
C GLU A 356 -19.06 8.77 -1.48
N MET A 357 -18.03 9.37 -0.85
CA MET A 357 -18.22 10.54 0.02
C MET A 357 -17.89 11.87 -0.65
N VAL A 358 -17.29 11.85 -1.84
CA VAL A 358 -16.81 13.07 -2.51
C VAL A 358 -17.29 13.14 -3.96
N SER A 359 -17.30 14.36 -4.51
CA SER A 359 -17.61 14.57 -5.92
C SER A 359 -16.48 14.11 -6.84
N GLN A 360 -16.81 13.80 -8.09
CA GLN A 360 -15.83 13.40 -9.11
C GLN A 360 -14.75 14.47 -9.34
N ASP A 361 -15.11 15.75 -9.22
CA ASP A 361 -14.18 16.89 -9.44
C ASP A 361 -13.06 16.97 -8.40
N THR A 362 -13.29 16.47 -7.18
CA THR A 362 -12.32 16.51 -6.07
C THR A 362 -11.80 15.13 -5.70
N LEU A 363 -12.14 14.10 -6.47
CA LEU A 363 -11.84 12.70 -6.12
C LEU A 363 -10.33 12.43 -6.00
N ALA A 364 -9.51 12.92 -6.96
CA ALA A 364 -8.07 12.71 -6.92
C ALA A 364 -7.42 13.44 -5.73
N THR A 365 -7.84 14.68 -5.44
CA THR A 365 -7.39 15.41 -4.25
C THR A 365 -7.79 14.71 -2.95
N SER A 366 -8.99 14.12 -2.92
CA SER A 366 -9.48 13.38 -1.75
C SER A 366 -8.70 12.08 -1.51
N TYR A 367 -8.34 11.34 -2.56
CA TYR A 367 -7.43 10.20 -2.46
C TYR A 367 -6.02 10.62 -2.01
N GLY A 368 -5.54 11.78 -2.48
CA GLY A 368 -4.28 12.35 -2.01
C GLY A 368 -4.33 12.67 -0.51
N ALA A 369 -5.42 13.29 -0.04
CA ALA A 369 -5.63 13.59 1.38
C ALA A 369 -5.70 12.33 2.24
N LEU A 370 -6.44 11.29 1.79
CA LEU A 370 -6.49 9.98 2.43
C LEU A 370 -5.08 9.37 2.55
N GLY A 371 -4.32 9.38 1.45
CA GLY A 371 -2.97 8.81 1.42
C GLY A 371 -2.00 9.51 2.39
N ILE A 372 -2.13 10.85 2.56
CA ILE A 372 -1.34 11.59 3.55
C ILE A 372 -1.73 11.24 4.98
N VAL A 373 -3.05 11.24 5.26
CA VAL A 373 -3.54 10.88 6.60
C VAL A 373 -3.05 9.50 6.99
N ASN A 374 -3.19 8.51 6.11
CA ASN A 374 -2.70 7.15 6.33
C ASN A 374 -1.18 7.10 6.50
N GLY A 375 -0.43 7.74 5.60
CA GLY A 375 1.04 7.72 5.64
C GLY A 375 1.60 8.41 6.89
N ALA A 376 1.09 9.60 7.23
CA ALA A 376 1.52 10.36 8.40
C ALA A 376 1.14 9.64 9.71
N ALA A 377 -0.08 9.14 9.80
CA ALA A 377 -0.54 8.42 10.98
C ALA A 377 0.24 7.12 11.20
N LYS A 378 0.49 6.35 10.14
CA LYS A 378 1.27 5.12 10.19
C LYS A 378 2.74 5.34 10.57
N PHE A 379 3.35 6.43 10.09
CA PHE A 379 4.68 6.84 10.51
C PHE A 379 4.72 7.12 12.02
N VAL A 380 3.77 7.93 12.51
CA VAL A 380 3.65 8.27 13.95
C VAL A 380 3.43 7.00 14.78
N SER A 381 2.53 6.11 14.34
CA SER A 381 2.24 4.85 15.00
C SER A 381 3.47 3.97 15.12
N SER A 382 4.16 3.74 14.01
CA SER A 382 5.32 2.85 13.98
C SER A 382 6.46 3.38 14.86
N ALA A 383 6.70 4.69 14.84
CA ALA A 383 7.67 5.34 15.71
C ALA A 383 7.27 5.21 17.19
N ALA A 384 6.02 5.51 17.53
CA ALA A 384 5.52 5.43 18.89
C ALA A 384 5.55 3.99 19.44
N VAL A 385 5.06 3.02 18.67
CA VAL A 385 5.09 1.60 19.06
C VAL A 385 6.53 1.12 19.25
N GLY A 386 7.46 1.48 18.36
CA GLY A 386 8.87 1.11 18.48
C GLY A 386 9.54 1.71 19.71
N VAL A 387 9.28 3.00 20.03
CA VAL A 387 9.81 3.67 21.22
C VAL A 387 9.22 3.06 22.49
N LEU A 388 7.91 2.91 22.56
CA LEU A 388 7.22 2.31 23.71
C LEU A 388 7.68 0.86 23.96
N TRP A 389 7.90 0.11 22.89
CA TRP A 389 8.44 -1.25 22.99
C TRP A 389 9.82 -1.26 23.65
N SER A 390 10.70 -0.39 23.21
CA SER A 390 12.07 -0.32 23.73
C SER A 390 12.12 0.26 25.15
N ALA A 391 11.24 1.23 25.47
CA ALA A 391 11.26 1.94 26.75
C ALA A 391 10.48 1.21 27.86
N LEU A 392 9.40 0.49 27.52
CA LEU A 392 8.50 -0.15 28.48
C LEU A 392 8.38 -1.66 28.21
N SER A 393 7.56 -2.08 27.26
CA SER A 393 7.41 -3.48 26.85
C SER A 393 6.64 -3.63 25.54
N PRO A 394 6.83 -4.73 24.80
CA PRO A 394 6.03 -5.04 23.62
C PRO A 394 4.52 -5.15 23.93
N THR A 395 4.17 -5.81 25.03
CA THR A 395 2.77 -5.96 25.49
C THR A 395 2.10 -4.60 25.66
N PHE A 396 2.75 -3.66 26.34
CA PHE A 396 2.21 -2.31 26.55
C PHE A 396 2.06 -1.57 25.23
N SER A 397 3.05 -1.63 24.35
CA SER A 397 3.05 -0.93 23.06
C SER A 397 1.91 -1.36 22.16
N PHE A 398 1.72 -2.66 22.00
CA PHE A 398 0.62 -3.20 21.18
C PHE A 398 -0.75 -3.00 21.84
N SER A 399 -0.83 -2.95 23.19
CA SER A 399 -2.08 -2.61 23.88
C SER A 399 -2.48 -1.15 23.64
N ILE A 400 -1.56 -0.21 23.68
CA ILE A 400 -1.83 1.20 23.33
C ILE A 400 -2.24 1.33 21.87
N ALA A 401 -1.55 0.64 20.97
CA ALA A 401 -1.93 0.60 19.55
C ALA A 401 -3.38 0.12 19.37
N ALA A 402 -3.76 -0.98 20.04
CA ALA A 402 -5.12 -1.50 20.01
C ALA A 402 -6.16 -0.50 20.53
N VAL A 403 -5.87 0.21 21.61
CA VAL A 403 -6.76 1.26 22.16
C VAL A 403 -6.96 2.40 21.16
N LEU A 404 -5.90 2.88 20.53
CA LEU A 404 -5.98 3.94 19.53
C LEU A 404 -6.75 3.48 18.30
N MET A 405 -6.49 2.26 17.80
CA MET A 405 -7.24 1.66 16.69
C MET A 405 -8.74 1.51 17.04
N ALA A 406 -9.05 1.06 18.26
CA ALA A 406 -10.44 0.94 18.73
C ALA A 406 -11.13 2.31 18.81
N ALA A 407 -10.45 3.35 19.29
CA ALA A 407 -10.96 4.71 19.32
C ALA A 407 -11.26 5.24 17.91
N GLY A 408 -10.36 5.00 16.94
CA GLY A 408 -10.57 5.34 15.54
C GLY A 408 -11.73 4.57 14.92
N THR A 409 -11.87 3.28 15.23
CA THR A 409 -13.01 2.46 14.79
C THR A 409 -14.34 2.99 15.34
N LEU A 410 -14.39 3.36 16.62
CA LEU A 410 -15.57 3.97 17.24
C LEU A 410 -15.90 5.34 16.61
N ALA A 411 -14.89 6.15 16.32
CA ALA A 411 -15.08 7.41 15.60
C ALA A 411 -15.66 7.18 14.20
N LEU A 412 -15.21 6.14 13.49
CA LEU A 412 -15.73 5.76 12.19
C LEU A 412 -17.21 5.32 12.25
N VAL A 413 -17.59 4.54 13.27
CA VAL A 413 -19.00 4.16 13.52
C VAL A 413 -19.88 5.38 13.74
N ARG A 414 -19.40 6.40 14.46
CA ARG A 414 -20.13 7.66 14.74
C ARG A 414 -20.17 8.62 13.55
N SER A 415 -19.37 8.40 12.52
CA SER A 415 -19.33 9.24 11.31
C SER A 415 -20.38 8.83 10.25
N ARG A 416 -21.13 7.76 10.52
CA ARG A 416 -22.28 7.32 9.69
C ARG A 416 -23.39 8.40 9.62
#